data_bdec8a8c2823593c136ae69ca3909a50
#
_entry.id   bdec8a8c2823593c136ae69ca3909a50
#
_cell.length_a   1.000
_cell.length_b   1.000
_cell.length_c   1.000
_cell.angle_alpha   90.00
_cell.angle_beta   90.00
_cell.angle_gamma   90.00
#
_symmetry.space_group_name_H-M   'P 1'
#
loop_
_entity.id
_entity.type
_entity.pdbx_description
1 polymer ?
#
loop_
_entity_poly.entity_id
_entity_poly.type
_entity_poly.pdbx_seq_one_letter_code
_entity_poly.pdbx_strand_id
1 'polypeptide(L)'
;MRWGACLALLCSVLFPRVALAQDEPPMYVFPFSRVPVHYPKDHLHYPAVDVEGCYARILAPTAGFISQLHRLDKWTPENDSPGTRGGLTITVQGDDGIRYFFSHLGRIKVLKNQRVAAGDWIGVMGSSGNARVTRCHTHFGMSRVCPLAEVYLLQGEIWPQKYLNAWKNGEQLSPRKEIAKLQKNDPLGCTRSRADSAIDGQRGSG
;
A
#
# COMPACT_ATOMS: atom_id res chain seq x y z
N MET A 1 -58.45 -13.72 -56.72
CA MET A 1 -58.13 -13.90 -55.30
C MET A 1 -56.63 -13.77 -55.14
N ARG A 2 -56.13 -12.63 -54.63
CA ARG A 2 -54.68 -12.33 -54.40
C ARG A 2 -54.42 -12.39 -52.90
N TRP A 3 -53.61 -13.33 -52.50
CA TRP A 3 -53.17 -13.47 -51.11
C TRP A 3 -51.90 -12.62 -50.91
N GLY A 4 -51.99 -11.59 -50.06
CA GLY A 4 -50.84 -10.79 -49.61
C GLY A 4 -50.19 -11.48 -48.44
N ALA A 5 -48.91 -11.82 -48.61
CA ALA A 5 -48.06 -12.31 -47.51
C ALA A 5 -47.51 -11.10 -46.73
N CYS A 6 -47.90 -10.94 -45.47
CA CYS A 6 -47.26 -10.01 -44.51
C CYS A 6 -45.95 -10.61 -44.01
N LEU A 7 -44.83 -10.02 -44.41
CA LEU A 7 -43.53 -10.29 -43.79
C LEU A 7 -43.43 -9.52 -42.47
N ALA A 8 -43.43 -10.22 -41.34
CA ALA A 8 -43.12 -9.61 -40.03
C ALA A 8 -41.60 -9.51 -39.87
N LEU A 9 -41.08 -8.28 -39.92
CA LEU A 9 -39.69 -8.01 -39.56
C LEU A 9 -39.54 -8.12 -38.02
N LEU A 10 -38.87 -9.17 -37.55
CA LEU A 10 -38.41 -9.32 -36.16
C LEU A 10 -37.18 -8.41 -35.94
N CYS A 11 -37.39 -7.28 -35.35
CA CYS A 11 -36.32 -6.36 -34.90
C CYS A 11 -35.68 -6.93 -33.62
N SER A 12 -34.55 -7.63 -33.78
CA SER A 12 -33.75 -8.10 -32.62
C SER A 12 -33.06 -6.93 -31.97
N VAL A 13 -33.57 -6.46 -30.83
CA VAL A 13 -32.92 -5.44 -30.01
C VAL A 13 -31.76 -6.09 -29.27
N LEU A 14 -30.53 -5.84 -29.71
CA LEU A 14 -29.30 -6.21 -29.03
C LEU A 14 -29.12 -5.28 -27.86
N PHE A 15 -29.55 -5.72 -26.65
CA PHE A 15 -29.15 -5.05 -25.42
C PHE A 15 -27.66 -5.30 -25.17
N PRO A 16 -26.84 -4.25 -24.95
CA PRO A 16 -25.46 -4.45 -24.51
C PRO A 16 -25.49 -5.16 -23.15
N ARG A 17 -24.96 -6.36 -23.09
CA ARG A 17 -24.67 -7.02 -21.82
C ARG A 17 -23.62 -6.18 -21.11
N VAL A 18 -24.02 -5.42 -20.09
CA VAL A 18 -23.10 -4.89 -19.09
C VAL A 18 -22.49 -6.12 -18.41
N ALA A 19 -21.27 -6.46 -18.79
CA ALA A 19 -20.49 -7.43 -18.06
C ALA A 19 -20.29 -6.86 -16.65
N LEU A 20 -20.99 -7.43 -15.67
CA LEU A 20 -20.65 -7.23 -14.27
C LEU A 20 -19.19 -7.67 -14.15
N ALA A 21 -18.31 -6.75 -13.79
CA ALA A 21 -16.93 -7.09 -13.46
C ALA A 21 -17.02 -8.18 -12.38
N GLN A 22 -16.63 -9.39 -12.73
CA GLN A 22 -16.48 -10.45 -11.74
C GLN A 22 -15.43 -9.92 -10.77
N ASP A 23 -15.71 -9.98 -9.46
CA ASP A 23 -14.76 -9.68 -8.39
C ASP A 23 -13.65 -10.75 -8.44
N GLU A 24 -12.73 -10.57 -9.38
CA GLU A 24 -11.52 -11.37 -9.42
C GLU A 24 -10.78 -11.18 -8.10
N PRO A 25 -10.34 -12.26 -7.44
CA PRO A 25 -9.61 -12.15 -6.20
C PRO A 25 -8.36 -11.26 -6.42
N PRO A 26 -8.01 -10.39 -5.47
CA PRO A 26 -6.86 -9.50 -5.64
C PRO A 26 -5.59 -10.31 -5.86
N MET A 27 -4.88 -9.99 -6.95
CA MET A 27 -3.57 -10.57 -7.23
C MET A 27 -2.50 -9.91 -6.36
N TYR A 28 -1.62 -10.72 -5.76
CA TYR A 28 -0.50 -10.25 -4.96
C TYR A 28 0.83 -10.57 -5.63
N VAL A 29 1.76 -9.63 -5.56
CA VAL A 29 3.14 -9.80 -6.03
C VAL A 29 4.14 -9.41 -4.93
N PHE A 30 5.30 -10.05 -4.93
CA PHE A 30 6.39 -9.67 -4.06
C PHE A 30 6.86 -8.24 -4.40
N PRO A 31 6.82 -7.30 -3.45
CA PRO A 31 6.96 -5.87 -3.77
C PRO A 31 8.39 -5.39 -4.00
N PHE A 32 9.38 -6.28 -4.10
CA PHE A 32 10.78 -5.93 -4.31
C PHE A 32 11.39 -6.70 -5.47
N SER A 33 12.09 -6.01 -6.36
CA SER A 33 12.70 -6.64 -7.54
C SER A 33 14.02 -5.97 -7.95
N ARG A 34 14.66 -6.51 -8.96
CA ARG A 34 15.91 -6.09 -9.60
C ARG A 34 17.17 -6.52 -8.83
N VAL A 35 17.20 -6.46 -7.51
CA VAL A 35 18.31 -6.94 -6.68
C VAL A 35 17.78 -7.88 -5.60
N PRO A 36 18.59 -8.83 -5.12
CA PRO A 36 18.25 -9.61 -3.96
C PRO A 36 17.99 -8.72 -2.75
N VAL A 37 16.98 -9.06 -1.96
CA VAL A 37 16.67 -8.36 -0.73
C VAL A 37 16.69 -9.34 0.44
N HIS A 38 17.09 -8.82 1.60
CA HIS A 38 17.06 -9.53 2.88
C HIS A 38 16.10 -8.82 3.82
N TYR A 39 15.34 -9.56 4.61
CA TYR A 39 14.47 -9.02 5.65
C TYR A 39 14.45 -9.93 6.87
N PRO A 40 14.58 -9.35 8.08
CA PRO A 40 14.56 -10.10 9.34
C PRO A 40 13.17 -10.63 9.62
N LYS A 41 13.08 -11.53 10.61
CA LYS A 41 11.80 -12.06 11.07
C LYS A 41 11.01 -11.05 11.89
N ASP A 42 11.69 -10.15 12.58
CA ASP A 42 11.13 -9.25 13.58
C ASP A 42 11.49 -7.80 13.31
N HIS A 43 10.60 -6.89 13.72
CA HIS A 43 10.83 -5.46 13.84
C HIS A 43 10.67 -5.08 15.32
N LEU A 44 11.51 -4.17 15.85
CA LEU A 44 11.65 -3.96 17.30
C LEU A 44 10.43 -3.36 18.01
N HIS A 45 9.58 -2.59 17.33
CA HIS A 45 8.60 -1.76 18.02
C HIS A 45 7.14 -2.05 17.67
N TYR A 46 6.85 -2.51 16.45
CA TYR A 46 5.50 -2.79 15.98
C TYR A 46 5.55 -3.71 14.75
N PRO A 47 4.42 -4.32 14.35
CA PRO A 47 4.37 -5.23 13.22
C PRO A 47 4.72 -4.55 11.89
N ALA A 48 5.97 -4.68 11.46
CA ALA A 48 6.52 -4.19 10.21
C ALA A 48 7.74 -5.02 9.82
N VAL A 49 8.43 -4.61 8.77
CA VAL A 49 9.71 -5.20 8.36
C VAL A 49 10.60 -4.17 7.68
N ASP A 50 11.88 -4.15 8.05
CA ASP A 50 12.90 -3.41 7.34
C ASP A 50 13.55 -4.33 6.31
N VAL A 51 13.30 -4.03 5.04
CA VAL A 51 13.81 -4.82 3.91
C VAL A 51 15.08 -4.17 3.40
N GLU A 52 16.22 -4.85 3.55
CA GLU A 52 17.54 -4.40 3.07
C GLU A 52 17.74 -4.79 1.61
N GLY A 53 18.30 -3.89 0.80
CA GLY A 53 18.58 -4.15 -0.62
C GLY A 53 18.66 -2.86 -1.42
N CYS A 54 19.77 -2.11 -1.29
CA CYS A 54 19.95 -0.81 -1.97
C CYS A 54 19.57 -0.86 -3.45
N TYR A 55 18.81 0.14 -3.88
CA TYR A 55 18.38 0.30 -5.26
C TYR A 55 17.39 -0.76 -5.77
N ALA A 56 16.83 -1.62 -4.91
CA ALA A 56 15.72 -2.49 -5.26
C ALA A 56 14.55 -1.65 -5.82
N ARG A 57 13.89 -2.15 -6.85
CA ARG A 57 12.63 -1.57 -7.30
C ARG A 57 11.54 -1.89 -6.29
N ILE A 58 10.75 -0.88 -5.97
CA ILE A 58 9.53 -1.04 -5.18
C ILE A 58 8.37 -1.22 -6.16
N LEU A 59 7.61 -2.29 -6.00
CA LEU A 59 6.44 -2.62 -6.80
C LEU A 59 5.17 -2.49 -5.95
N ALA A 60 4.04 -2.16 -6.58
CA ALA A 60 2.74 -2.21 -5.92
C ALA A 60 2.41 -3.68 -5.58
N PRO A 61 2.14 -4.02 -4.30
CA PRO A 61 1.89 -5.42 -3.91
C PRO A 61 0.61 -5.99 -4.50
N THR A 62 -0.37 -5.14 -4.79
CA THR A 62 -1.66 -5.46 -5.39
C THR A 62 -2.18 -4.24 -6.14
N ALA A 63 -3.27 -4.41 -6.90
CA ALA A 63 -3.96 -3.28 -7.54
C ALA A 63 -4.54 -2.33 -6.48
N GLY A 64 -4.57 -1.03 -6.80
CA GLY A 64 -5.04 -0.01 -5.89
C GLY A 64 -4.75 1.40 -6.40
N PHE A 65 -4.59 2.34 -5.50
CA PHE A 65 -4.19 3.71 -5.83
C PHE A 65 -3.20 4.27 -4.80
N ILE A 66 -2.43 5.26 -5.21
CA ILE A 66 -1.47 5.95 -4.36
C ILE A 66 -2.23 6.94 -3.47
N SER A 67 -2.44 6.57 -2.21
CA SER A 67 -3.23 7.38 -1.28
C SER A 67 -2.41 8.52 -0.65
N GLN A 68 -1.10 8.30 -0.43
CA GLN A 68 -0.20 9.29 0.15
C GLN A 68 1.20 9.22 -0.43
N LEU A 69 1.88 10.38 -0.47
CA LEU A 69 3.28 10.54 -0.87
C LEU A 69 3.94 11.61 -0.02
N HIS A 70 5.15 11.31 0.48
CA HIS A 70 6.08 12.34 0.95
C HIS A 70 7.25 12.41 -0.02
N ARG A 71 7.41 13.55 -0.71
CA ARG A 71 8.41 13.77 -1.75
C ARG A 71 9.61 14.58 -1.31
N LEU A 72 9.56 15.15 -0.09
CA LEU A 72 10.64 15.93 0.48
C LEU A 72 11.13 15.22 1.73
N ASP A 73 12.42 14.96 1.76
CA ASP A 73 13.09 14.45 2.94
C ASP A 73 13.45 15.63 3.87
N LYS A 74 12.64 15.80 4.91
CA LYS A 74 12.76 16.89 5.91
C LYS A 74 13.44 16.43 7.20
N TRP A 75 13.88 15.18 7.26
CA TRP A 75 14.51 14.67 8.47
C TRP A 75 15.90 15.25 8.68
N THR A 76 16.17 15.66 9.91
CA THR A 76 17.51 15.94 10.44
C THR A 76 17.59 15.35 11.86
N PRO A 77 18.78 15.15 12.44
CA PRO A 77 18.89 14.70 13.82
C PRO A 77 18.17 15.62 14.82
N GLU A 78 18.07 16.91 14.52
CA GLU A 78 17.39 17.91 15.35
C GLU A 78 15.86 17.88 15.15
N ASN A 79 15.43 17.46 13.94
CA ASN A 79 14.01 17.30 13.58
C ASN A 79 13.66 15.81 13.41
N ASP A 80 13.88 15.02 14.46
CA ASP A 80 13.60 13.58 14.50
C ASP A 80 12.15 13.32 14.96
N SER A 81 11.19 13.92 14.29
CA SER A 81 9.78 13.67 14.56
C SER A 81 9.23 12.47 13.76
N PRO A 82 8.20 11.77 14.22
CA PRO A 82 7.60 10.66 13.49
C PRO A 82 7.18 11.01 12.05
N GLY A 83 6.75 12.24 11.80
CA GLY A 83 6.36 12.72 10.48
C GLY A 83 7.54 12.93 9.52
N THR A 84 8.79 13.04 10.02
CA THR A 84 9.99 13.25 9.20
C THR A 84 10.83 11.98 9.04
N ARG A 85 10.82 11.08 10.02
CA ARG A 85 11.65 9.86 10.07
C ARG A 85 11.60 9.03 8.81
N GLY A 86 10.42 8.88 8.20
CA GLY A 86 10.23 8.07 7.00
C GLY A 86 10.91 8.61 5.75
N GLY A 87 11.32 9.90 5.71
CA GLY A 87 11.88 10.53 4.52
C GLY A 87 10.92 10.50 3.35
N LEU A 88 11.37 10.00 2.18
CA LEU A 88 10.51 9.78 1.03
C LEU A 88 9.64 8.55 1.25
N THR A 89 8.33 8.70 1.14
CA THR A 89 7.38 7.61 1.39
C THR A 89 6.33 7.46 0.29
N ILE A 90 5.83 6.24 0.13
CA ILE A 90 4.68 5.89 -0.69
C ILE A 90 3.70 5.09 0.16
N THR A 91 2.43 5.42 0.05
CA THR A 91 1.34 4.58 0.56
C THR A 91 0.46 4.14 -0.59
N VAL A 92 0.35 2.85 -0.80
CA VAL A 92 -0.64 2.22 -1.68
C VAL A 92 -1.86 1.84 -0.83
N GLN A 93 -3.03 2.30 -1.19
CA GLN A 93 -4.28 1.75 -0.71
C GLN A 93 -4.76 0.73 -1.72
N GLY A 94 -4.65 -0.55 -1.36
CA GLY A 94 -5.07 -1.66 -2.20
C GLY A 94 -6.59 -1.76 -2.32
N ASP A 95 -7.05 -2.28 -3.45
CA ASP A 95 -8.47 -2.60 -3.68
C ASP A 95 -8.96 -3.71 -2.75
N ASP A 96 -8.03 -4.42 -2.12
CA ASP A 96 -8.28 -5.39 -1.07
C ASP A 96 -8.62 -4.76 0.30
N GLY A 97 -8.59 -3.42 0.41
CA GLY A 97 -8.85 -2.70 1.64
C GLY A 97 -7.67 -2.65 2.61
N ILE A 98 -6.48 -2.95 2.15
CA ILE A 98 -5.25 -2.91 2.94
C ILE A 98 -4.41 -1.69 2.54
N ARG A 99 -3.76 -1.10 3.51
CA ARG A 99 -2.79 -0.02 3.33
C ARG A 99 -1.38 -0.62 3.36
N TYR A 100 -0.61 -0.36 2.32
CA TYR A 100 0.79 -0.78 2.15
C TYR A 100 1.68 0.45 2.21
N PHE A 101 2.52 0.52 3.23
CA PHE A 101 3.39 1.68 3.49
C PHE A 101 4.84 1.33 3.18
N PHE A 102 5.51 2.23 2.47
CA PHE A 102 6.94 2.15 2.13
C PHE A 102 7.62 3.45 2.51
N SER A 103 8.71 3.39 3.30
CA SER A 103 9.52 4.55 3.64
C SER A 103 10.99 4.36 3.32
N HIS A 104 11.79 5.39 3.57
CA HIS A 104 13.22 5.47 3.30
C HIS A 104 13.58 5.32 1.83
N LEU A 105 12.67 5.73 0.93
CA LEU A 105 12.87 5.59 -0.51
C LEU A 105 13.98 6.52 -1.02
N GLY A 106 14.67 6.09 -2.07
CA GLY A 106 15.60 6.93 -2.81
C GLY A 106 14.90 7.68 -3.96
N ARG A 107 13.79 7.13 -4.46
CA ARG A 107 13.05 7.74 -5.58
C ARG A 107 11.59 7.31 -5.60
N ILE A 108 10.70 8.25 -5.88
CA ILE A 108 9.26 8.04 -6.12
C ILE A 108 8.96 8.21 -7.60
N LYS A 109 8.24 7.25 -8.20
CA LYS A 109 7.91 7.20 -9.64
C LYS A 109 6.44 7.45 -9.97
N VAL A 110 5.60 7.58 -8.97
CA VAL A 110 4.13 7.67 -9.10
C VAL A 110 3.62 9.00 -8.57
N LEU A 111 2.39 9.35 -8.94
CA LEU A 111 1.69 10.55 -8.46
C LEU A 111 0.63 10.18 -7.42
N LYS A 112 0.24 11.14 -6.57
CA LYS A 112 -0.89 10.98 -5.66
C LYS A 112 -2.17 10.72 -6.47
N ASN A 113 -3.02 9.84 -5.96
CA ASN A 113 -4.26 9.37 -6.59
C ASN A 113 -4.06 8.58 -7.89
N GLN A 114 -2.82 8.29 -8.30
CA GLN A 114 -2.56 7.42 -9.44
C GLN A 114 -3.04 5.99 -9.15
N ARG A 115 -3.78 5.40 -10.10
CA ARG A 115 -4.11 3.97 -10.11
C ARG A 115 -2.85 3.18 -10.45
N VAL A 116 -2.69 2.04 -9.78
CA VAL A 116 -1.60 1.09 -10.01
C VAL A 116 -2.16 -0.33 -10.09
N ALA A 117 -1.57 -1.14 -10.95
CA ALA A 117 -1.80 -2.57 -10.99
C ALA A 117 -0.79 -3.30 -10.07
N ALA A 118 -1.08 -4.55 -9.71
CA ALA A 118 -0.12 -5.41 -9.04
C ALA A 118 1.16 -5.51 -9.88
N GLY A 119 2.32 -5.27 -9.27
CA GLY A 119 3.61 -5.32 -9.95
C GLY A 119 4.06 -4.01 -10.62
N ASP A 120 3.26 -2.97 -10.64
CA ASP A 120 3.68 -1.67 -11.17
C ASP A 120 4.87 -1.12 -10.38
N TRP A 121 5.88 -0.60 -11.10
CA TRP A 121 7.05 0.01 -10.51
C TRP A 121 6.74 1.40 -9.95
N ILE A 122 6.63 1.51 -8.62
CA ILE A 122 6.20 2.73 -7.92
C ILE A 122 7.37 3.54 -7.34
N GLY A 123 8.53 2.93 -7.08
CA GLY A 123 9.66 3.62 -6.46
C GLY A 123 10.96 2.82 -6.47
N VAL A 124 11.97 3.36 -5.82
CA VAL A 124 13.27 2.73 -5.62
C VAL A 124 13.65 2.84 -4.15
N MET A 125 14.15 1.74 -3.57
CA MET A 125 14.71 1.70 -2.22
C MET A 125 15.88 2.66 -2.07
N GLY A 126 16.01 3.27 -0.91
CA GLY A 126 17.10 4.19 -0.60
C GLY A 126 17.44 4.21 0.89
N SER A 127 17.77 5.40 1.39
CA SER A 127 18.11 5.64 2.78
C SER A 127 17.69 7.06 3.21
N SER A 128 16.54 7.55 2.73
CA SER A 128 16.02 8.85 3.16
C SER A 128 15.45 8.81 4.58
N GLY A 129 15.23 9.97 5.16
CA GLY A 129 14.81 10.07 6.55
C GLY A 129 15.91 9.62 7.52
N ASN A 130 15.53 9.05 8.64
CA ASN A 130 16.49 8.56 9.64
C ASN A 130 17.28 7.31 9.19
N ALA A 131 16.91 6.71 8.06
CA ALA A 131 17.74 5.66 7.43
C ALA A 131 19.07 6.18 6.84
N ARG A 132 19.32 7.51 6.79
CA ARG A 132 20.61 8.07 6.40
C ARG A 132 21.78 7.61 7.27
N VAL A 133 21.50 7.27 8.53
CA VAL A 133 22.51 6.85 9.50
C VAL A 133 22.51 5.33 9.74
N THR A 134 21.77 4.57 8.93
CA THR A 134 21.68 3.12 8.97
C THR A 134 22.01 2.51 7.60
N ARG A 135 21.86 1.19 7.48
CA ARG A 135 21.94 0.53 6.18
C ARG A 135 20.76 0.95 5.29
N CYS A 136 21.00 1.00 3.99
CA CYS A 136 19.96 1.24 2.99
C CYS A 136 18.87 0.15 3.07
N HIS A 137 17.66 0.56 3.38
CA HIS A 137 16.50 -0.32 3.52
C HIS A 137 15.21 0.42 3.17
N THR A 138 14.15 -0.33 3.03
CA THR A 138 12.78 0.19 3.01
C THR A 138 12.02 -0.41 4.18
N HIS A 139 11.50 0.44 5.05
CA HIS A 139 10.51 0.03 6.01
C HIS A 139 9.20 -0.26 5.29
N PHE A 140 8.71 -1.50 5.43
CA PHE A 140 7.47 -1.96 4.82
C PHE A 140 6.46 -2.35 5.90
N GLY A 141 5.30 -1.70 5.89
CA GLY A 141 4.21 -1.95 6.82
C GLY A 141 2.90 -2.24 6.11
N MET A 142 2.05 -3.04 6.75
CA MET A 142 0.71 -3.37 6.32
C MET A 142 -0.28 -3.02 7.42
N SER A 143 -1.34 -2.27 7.10
CA SER A 143 -2.30 -1.79 8.09
C SER A 143 -3.71 -1.67 7.51
N ARG A 144 -4.69 -1.43 8.40
CA ARG A 144 -6.03 -1.04 8.00
C ARG A 144 -6.02 0.26 7.22
N VAL A 145 -7.03 0.49 6.41
CA VAL A 145 -7.33 1.80 5.83
C VAL A 145 -8.07 2.63 6.87
N CYS A 146 -7.55 3.83 7.14
CA CYS A 146 -8.22 4.84 7.95
C CYS A 146 -8.72 5.99 7.05
N PRO A 147 -9.74 6.76 7.47
CA PRO A 147 -10.10 8.00 6.81
C PRO A 147 -8.90 8.93 6.62
N LEU A 148 -8.86 9.68 5.50
CA LEU A 148 -7.68 10.45 5.07
C LEU A 148 -7.07 11.40 6.12
N ALA A 149 -7.88 11.88 7.07
CA ALA A 149 -7.43 12.77 8.13
C ALA A 149 -6.62 12.07 9.25
N GLU A 150 -6.59 10.73 9.27
CA GLU A 150 -6.11 9.95 10.41
C GLU A 150 -4.84 9.14 10.11
N VAL A 151 -4.17 9.39 9.00
CA VAL A 151 -3.28 8.42 8.36
C VAL A 151 -1.80 8.55 8.74
N TYR A 152 -1.42 9.39 9.67
CA TYR A 152 0.00 9.72 9.85
C TYR A 152 0.87 8.60 10.45
N LEU A 153 0.32 7.67 11.24
CA LEU A 153 1.14 6.77 12.06
C LEU A 153 0.91 5.26 11.87
N LEU A 154 0.01 4.83 10.98
CA LEU A 154 -0.15 3.39 10.76
C LEU A 154 0.96 2.83 9.86
N GLN A 155 2.19 2.78 10.36
CA GLN A 155 3.35 2.26 9.65
C GLN A 155 3.38 0.72 9.60
N GLY A 156 2.53 0.06 10.37
CA GLY A 156 2.33 -1.39 10.34
C GLY A 156 1.48 -1.87 11.54
N GLU A 157 0.52 -2.76 11.27
CA GLU A 157 -0.37 -3.34 12.27
C GLU A 157 -0.40 -4.87 12.22
N ILE A 158 0.06 -5.47 11.14
CA ILE A 158 0.21 -6.93 11.00
C ILE A 158 1.61 -7.26 10.48
N TRP A 159 2.14 -8.42 10.90
CA TRP A 159 3.47 -8.87 10.52
C TRP A 159 3.54 -9.23 9.03
N PRO A 160 4.38 -8.53 8.21
CA PRO A 160 4.41 -8.74 6.75
C PRO A 160 5.11 -10.03 6.31
N GLN A 161 5.99 -10.62 7.13
CA GLN A 161 6.94 -11.67 6.71
C GLN A 161 6.27 -12.86 6.04
N LYS A 162 5.17 -13.37 6.59
CA LYS A 162 4.46 -14.52 6.01
C LYS A 162 3.87 -14.21 4.64
N TYR A 163 3.39 -12.96 4.44
CA TYR A 163 2.86 -12.51 3.17
C TYR A 163 3.96 -12.30 2.15
N LEU A 164 5.06 -11.64 2.55
CA LEU A 164 6.24 -11.48 1.69
C LEU A 164 6.81 -12.82 1.24
N ASN A 165 6.89 -13.81 2.14
CA ASN A 165 7.36 -15.15 1.80
C ASN A 165 6.41 -15.84 0.81
N ALA A 166 5.10 -15.79 1.05
CA ALA A 166 4.08 -16.36 0.17
C ALA A 166 4.15 -15.70 -1.23
N TRP A 167 4.13 -14.38 -1.30
CA TRP A 167 4.18 -13.65 -2.57
C TRP A 167 5.49 -13.86 -3.33
N LYS A 168 6.61 -13.99 -2.63
CA LYS A 168 7.92 -14.31 -3.23
C LYS A 168 7.92 -15.69 -3.89
N ASN A 169 7.15 -16.64 -3.34
CA ASN A 169 6.96 -17.98 -3.89
C ASN A 169 5.81 -18.08 -4.91
N GLY A 170 5.14 -16.96 -5.25
CA GLY A 170 4.01 -16.94 -6.18
C GLY A 170 2.67 -17.34 -5.55
N GLU A 171 2.62 -17.55 -4.23
CA GLU A 171 1.41 -17.89 -3.50
C GLU A 171 0.53 -16.64 -3.28
N GLN A 172 -0.79 -16.79 -3.44
CA GLN A 172 -1.77 -15.70 -3.36
C GLN A 172 -2.36 -15.56 -1.94
N LEU A 173 -1.50 -15.42 -0.92
CA LEU A 173 -1.93 -15.27 0.47
C LEU A 173 -2.46 -13.86 0.72
N SER A 174 -3.77 -13.75 1.04
CA SER A 174 -4.43 -12.48 1.30
C SER A 174 -4.35 -12.05 2.77
N PRO A 175 -3.97 -10.78 3.08
CA PRO A 175 -3.96 -10.24 4.45
C PRO A 175 -5.34 -9.82 4.96
N ARG A 176 -6.38 -9.81 4.12
CA ARG A 176 -7.73 -9.29 4.46
C ARG A 176 -8.32 -9.86 5.75
N LYS A 177 -8.21 -11.18 5.95
CA LYS A 177 -8.78 -11.85 7.14
C LYS A 177 -8.11 -11.37 8.43
N GLU A 178 -6.79 -11.17 8.40
CA GLU A 178 -6.05 -10.72 9.58
C GLU A 178 -6.37 -9.27 9.91
N ILE A 179 -6.42 -8.39 8.91
CA ILE A 179 -6.84 -6.99 9.09
C ILE A 179 -8.29 -6.89 9.57
N ALA A 180 -9.22 -7.67 9.02
CA ALA A 180 -10.61 -7.68 9.48
C ALA A 180 -10.73 -8.13 10.94
N LYS A 181 -9.96 -9.13 11.36
CA LYS A 181 -9.89 -9.56 12.77
C LYS A 181 -9.32 -8.45 13.66
N LEU A 182 -8.26 -7.78 13.22
CA LEU A 182 -7.65 -6.67 13.92
C LEU A 182 -8.67 -5.52 14.10
N GLN A 183 -9.36 -5.12 13.04
CA GLN A 183 -10.38 -4.05 13.09
C GLN A 183 -11.52 -4.38 14.05
N LYS A 184 -11.96 -5.64 14.07
CA LYS A 184 -12.98 -6.10 15.00
C LYS A 184 -12.53 -6.04 16.46
N ASN A 185 -11.27 -6.42 16.74
CA ASN A 185 -10.72 -6.46 18.09
C ASN A 185 -10.29 -5.06 18.58
N ASP A 186 -10.03 -4.15 17.67
CA ASP A 186 -9.56 -2.80 17.92
C ASP A 186 -10.27 -1.78 17.02
N PRO A 187 -11.56 -1.48 17.26
CA PRO A 187 -12.32 -0.57 16.42
C PRO A 187 -11.86 0.90 16.49
N LEU A 188 -11.12 1.27 17.54
CA LEU A 188 -10.62 2.63 17.75
C LEU A 188 -9.19 2.87 17.25
N GLY A 189 -8.59 1.92 16.53
CA GLY A 189 -7.20 2.03 16.06
C GLY A 189 -6.93 3.28 15.22
N CYS A 190 -7.81 3.63 14.30
CA CYS A 190 -7.69 4.87 13.53
C CYS A 190 -7.76 6.12 14.40
N THR A 191 -8.68 6.16 15.37
CA THR A 191 -8.85 7.32 16.28
C THR A 191 -7.62 7.52 17.18
N ARG A 192 -7.04 6.44 17.71
CA ARG A 192 -5.81 6.52 18.50
C ARG A 192 -4.63 7.02 17.67
N SER A 193 -4.43 6.47 16.49
CA SER A 193 -3.39 6.90 15.56
C SER A 193 -3.47 8.40 15.22
N ARG A 194 -4.67 8.96 15.16
CA ARG A 194 -4.92 10.40 14.99
C ARG A 194 -4.50 11.21 16.20
N ALA A 195 -4.87 10.75 17.40
CA ALA A 195 -4.51 11.42 18.66
C ALA A 195 -2.98 11.48 18.83
N ASP A 196 -2.28 10.37 18.56
CA ASP A 196 -0.81 10.31 18.62
C ASP A 196 -0.17 11.27 17.61
N SER A 197 -0.72 11.37 16.39
CA SER A 197 -0.25 12.33 15.38
C SER A 197 -0.40 13.79 15.82
N ALA A 198 -1.49 14.13 16.49
CA ALA A 198 -1.74 15.49 16.97
C ALA A 198 -0.75 15.89 18.09
N ILE A 199 -0.42 14.97 18.98
CA ILE A 199 0.56 15.18 20.07
C ILE A 199 1.97 15.42 19.50
N ASP A 200 2.39 14.62 18.52
CA ASP A 200 3.70 14.76 17.87
C ASP A 200 3.81 16.04 17.03
N GLY A 201 2.73 16.47 16.37
CA GLY A 201 2.69 17.73 15.66
C GLY A 201 2.87 18.95 16.57
N GLN A 202 2.41 18.88 17.82
CA GLN A 202 2.60 19.94 18.82
C GLN A 202 4.03 19.99 19.38
N ARG A 203 4.72 18.86 19.51
CA ARG A 203 6.11 18.78 19.98
C ARG A 203 7.14 19.29 18.96
N GLY A 204 6.83 19.25 17.67
CA GLY A 204 7.71 19.72 16.59
C GLY A 204 7.56 21.20 16.24
N SER A 205 6.68 21.95 16.89
CA SER A 205 6.41 23.38 16.68
C SER A 205 6.87 24.31 17.82
N GLY A 206 7.65 23.78 18.75
CA GLY A 206 8.23 24.51 19.90
C GLY A 206 9.69 24.89 19.71
#